data_0c3eee7cb9c19ff094ac459e8b90a7df
#
_entry.id   0c3eee7cb9c19ff094ac459e8b90a7df
#
_cell.length_a   1.000
_cell.length_b   1.000
_cell.length_c   1.000
_cell.angle_alpha   90.00
_cell.angle_beta   90.00
_cell.angle_gamma   90.00
#
_symmetry.space_group_name_H-M   'P 1'
#
loop_
_entity.id
_entity.type
_entity.pdbx_description
1 polymer ?
#
loop_
_entity_poly.entity_id
_entity_poly.type
_entity_poly.pdbx_seq_one_letter_code
_entity_poly.pdbx_strand_id
1 'polypeptide(L)'
;MKIGFCGTMSVGKTTLVNALKNLPEFEGYEFSTERSKYLRDLGIPLNTDSTIKGQIVFLAERASELMCENIITDRTVIDVMAFTNLAQSISFTTGIDFAVIAAPLLKEYDYLFYISPEGIEVEDNGVRTVDVEYRKQIDEEIKKLLLKYRFRPLHYAELSGTTEERIEKIKQVIFS
;
A
#
# COMPACT_ATOMS: atom_id res chain seq x y z
N MET A 1 6.66 14.18 8.19
CA MET A 1 5.79 13.05 8.60
C MET A 1 5.45 12.20 7.39
N LYS A 2 5.60 10.88 7.50
CA LYS A 2 5.44 9.90 6.42
C LYS A 2 4.22 9.04 6.69
N ILE A 3 3.19 9.16 5.85
CA ILE A 3 1.88 8.51 5.99
C ILE A 3 1.67 7.54 4.86
N GLY A 4 1.45 6.27 5.15
CA GLY A 4 1.22 5.23 4.17
C GLY A 4 -0.18 4.62 4.26
N PHE A 5 -0.82 4.40 3.10
CA PHE A 5 -2.08 3.68 2.98
C PHE A 5 -1.87 2.33 2.33
N CYS A 6 -2.11 1.24 3.07
CA CYS A 6 -2.07 -0.12 2.57
C CYS A 6 -3.46 -0.75 2.50
N GLY A 7 -3.59 -1.78 1.70
CA GLY A 7 -4.83 -2.51 1.50
C GLY A 7 -4.90 -3.11 0.10
N THR A 8 -5.76 -4.10 -0.09
CA THR A 8 -5.93 -4.78 -1.37
C THR A 8 -6.38 -3.84 -2.49
N MET A 9 -6.49 -4.34 -3.72
CA MET A 9 -6.96 -3.53 -4.84
C MET A 9 -8.41 -3.07 -4.66
N SER A 10 -8.77 -1.93 -5.27
CA SER A 10 -10.12 -1.35 -5.29
C SER A 10 -10.73 -1.04 -3.91
N VAL A 11 -9.92 -0.70 -2.91
CA VAL A 11 -10.40 -0.27 -1.57
C VAL A 11 -10.49 1.25 -1.42
N GLY A 12 -10.27 2.01 -2.51
CA GLY A 12 -10.39 3.47 -2.50
C GLY A 12 -9.16 4.22 -2.00
N LYS A 13 -7.95 3.60 -1.96
CA LYS A 13 -6.71 4.27 -1.54
C LYS A 13 -6.44 5.55 -2.33
N THR A 14 -6.44 5.47 -3.65
CA THR A 14 -6.18 6.61 -4.54
C THR A 14 -7.20 7.72 -4.36
N THR A 15 -8.48 7.36 -4.20
CA THR A 15 -9.56 8.32 -3.92
C THR A 15 -9.30 9.05 -2.60
N LEU A 16 -8.93 8.32 -1.57
CA LEU A 16 -8.63 8.88 -0.25
C LEU A 16 -7.40 9.82 -0.29
N VAL A 17 -6.31 9.40 -0.93
CA VAL A 17 -5.09 10.21 -1.08
C VAL A 17 -5.38 11.51 -1.85
N ASN A 18 -6.18 11.43 -2.92
CA ASN A 18 -6.60 12.62 -3.67
C ASN A 18 -7.53 13.55 -2.85
N ALA A 19 -8.38 13.00 -1.99
CA ALA A 19 -9.22 13.80 -1.11
C ALA A 19 -8.36 14.54 -0.04
N LEU A 20 -7.38 13.87 0.56
CA LEU A 20 -6.47 14.47 1.54
C LEU A 20 -5.65 15.62 0.94
N LYS A 21 -5.28 15.55 -0.33
CA LYS A 21 -4.53 16.59 -1.04
C LYS A 21 -5.18 17.96 -1.01
N ASN A 22 -6.52 18.01 -0.89
CA ASN A 22 -7.29 19.24 -0.89
C ASN A 22 -7.53 19.81 0.52
N LEU A 23 -6.99 19.17 1.55
CA LEU A 23 -7.20 19.57 2.94
C LEU A 23 -6.04 20.46 3.45
N PRO A 24 -6.35 21.59 4.11
CA PRO A 24 -5.32 22.51 4.60
C PRO A 24 -4.37 21.89 5.63
N GLU A 25 -4.81 20.86 6.35
CA GLU A 25 -3.99 20.16 7.35
C GLU A 25 -2.79 19.42 6.72
N PHE A 26 -2.87 19.13 5.42
CA PHE A 26 -1.81 18.47 4.65
C PHE A 26 -1.13 19.38 3.63
N GLU A 27 -1.27 20.70 3.79
CA GLU A 27 -0.52 21.67 3.00
C GLU A 27 0.99 21.46 3.19
N GLY A 28 1.75 21.44 2.10
CA GLY A 28 3.19 21.19 2.11
C GLY A 28 3.60 19.72 2.12
N TYR A 29 2.64 18.79 2.04
CA TYR A 29 2.94 17.37 1.84
C TYR A 29 3.10 17.05 0.35
N GLU A 30 4.05 16.15 0.05
CA GLU A 30 4.10 15.44 -1.22
C GLU A 30 3.05 14.32 -1.25
N PHE A 31 2.47 14.05 -2.43
CA PHE A 31 1.47 13.00 -2.60
C PHE A 31 1.89 12.06 -3.71
N SER A 32 2.11 10.80 -3.35
CA SER A 32 2.41 9.74 -4.30
C SER A 32 1.19 8.85 -4.51
N THR A 33 0.76 8.75 -5.76
CA THR A 33 -0.30 7.83 -6.17
C THR A 33 0.28 6.59 -6.82
N GLU A 34 -0.48 5.50 -6.79
CA GLU A 34 -0.10 4.21 -7.33
C GLU A 34 0.18 4.27 -8.83
N ARG A 35 1.30 3.72 -9.27
CA ARG A 35 1.83 3.80 -10.65
C ARG A 35 1.79 2.47 -11.41
N SER A 36 1.02 1.47 -10.94
CA SER A 36 0.97 0.14 -11.58
C SER A 36 0.63 0.20 -13.07
N LYS A 37 -0.25 1.12 -13.47
CA LYS A 37 -0.59 1.29 -14.90
C LYS A 37 0.62 1.70 -15.72
N TYR A 38 1.37 2.68 -15.26
CA TYR A 38 2.59 3.13 -15.92
C TYR A 38 3.64 2.01 -16.00
N LEU A 39 3.86 1.29 -14.90
CA LEU A 39 4.84 0.19 -14.86
C LEU A 39 4.41 -0.98 -15.74
N ARG A 40 3.12 -1.31 -15.81
CA ARG A 40 2.58 -2.28 -16.76
C ARG A 40 2.85 -1.85 -18.22
N ASP A 41 2.62 -0.60 -18.54
CA ASP A 41 2.83 -0.07 -19.89
C ASP A 41 4.31 -0.06 -20.29
N LEU A 42 5.24 -0.12 -19.32
CA LEU A 42 6.67 -0.41 -19.51
C LEU A 42 6.99 -1.91 -19.62
N GLY A 43 5.98 -2.80 -19.60
CA GLY A 43 6.15 -4.24 -19.73
C GLY A 43 6.47 -4.97 -18.41
N ILE A 44 6.27 -4.34 -17.24
CA ILE A 44 6.45 -5.00 -15.94
C ILE A 44 5.21 -5.83 -15.63
N PRO A 45 5.35 -7.18 -15.48
CA PRO A 45 4.24 -8.04 -15.12
C PRO A 45 3.68 -7.70 -13.74
N LEU A 46 2.35 -7.78 -13.60
CA LEU A 46 1.62 -7.45 -12.38
C LEU A 46 0.87 -8.65 -11.79
N ASN A 47 0.39 -8.51 -10.57
CA ASN A 47 -0.44 -9.49 -9.85
C ASN A 47 0.26 -10.86 -9.73
N THR A 48 -0.42 -11.94 -10.09
CA THR A 48 0.11 -13.32 -10.05
C THR A 48 1.34 -13.51 -10.93
N ASP A 49 1.45 -12.76 -12.02
CA ASP A 49 2.56 -12.85 -12.99
C ASP A 49 3.78 -11.98 -12.59
N SER A 50 3.69 -11.28 -11.45
CA SER A 50 4.78 -10.45 -10.94
C SER A 50 6.07 -11.24 -10.82
N THR A 51 7.18 -10.59 -11.17
CA THR A 51 8.53 -11.16 -11.05
C THR A 51 9.30 -10.46 -9.92
N ILE A 52 10.33 -11.10 -9.40
CA ILE A 52 11.19 -10.47 -8.39
C ILE A 52 11.79 -9.15 -8.88
N LYS A 53 12.18 -9.07 -10.15
CA LYS A 53 12.67 -7.83 -10.77
C LYS A 53 11.61 -6.73 -10.74
N GLY A 54 10.37 -7.04 -11.07
CA GLY A 54 9.25 -6.10 -11.01
C GLY A 54 8.97 -5.63 -9.57
N GLN A 55 9.01 -6.55 -8.60
CA GLN A 55 8.79 -6.22 -7.20
C GLN A 55 9.92 -5.35 -6.62
N ILE A 56 11.17 -5.54 -7.08
CA ILE A 56 12.28 -4.65 -6.73
C ILE A 56 12.04 -3.23 -7.26
N VAL A 57 11.49 -3.06 -8.46
CA VAL A 57 11.12 -1.73 -8.99
C VAL A 57 10.07 -1.06 -8.10
N PHE A 58 8.99 -1.78 -7.71
CA PHE A 58 7.98 -1.26 -6.80
C PHE A 58 8.57 -0.90 -5.44
N LEU A 59 9.46 -1.73 -4.89
CA LEU A 59 10.13 -1.45 -3.63
C LEU A 59 11.03 -0.21 -3.72
N ALA A 60 11.76 -0.05 -4.83
CA ALA A 60 12.60 1.12 -5.08
C ALA A 60 11.78 2.42 -5.15
N GLU A 61 10.58 2.38 -5.75
CA GLU A 61 9.66 3.51 -5.72
C GLU A 61 9.25 3.88 -4.28
N ARG A 62 8.85 2.88 -3.46
CA ARG A 62 8.53 3.10 -2.04
C ARG A 62 9.70 3.65 -1.25
N ALA A 63 10.90 3.10 -1.46
CA ALA A 63 12.12 3.61 -0.81
C ALA A 63 12.43 5.06 -1.22
N SER A 64 12.26 5.40 -2.50
CA SER A 64 12.44 6.75 -3.00
C SER A 64 11.45 7.75 -2.36
N GLU A 65 10.18 7.37 -2.26
CA GLU A 65 9.14 8.19 -1.62
C GLU A 65 9.46 8.47 -0.14
N LEU A 66 9.99 7.47 0.56
CA LEU A 66 10.36 7.58 1.97
C LEU A 66 11.59 8.48 2.22
N MET A 67 12.26 8.97 1.18
CA MET A 67 13.28 10.03 1.30
C MET A 67 12.66 11.42 1.55
N CYS A 68 11.38 11.61 1.22
CA CYS A 68 10.68 12.86 1.50
C CYS A 68 10.36 12.98 2.99
N GLU A 69 10.47 14.18 3.55
CA GLU A 69 10.16 14.43 4.98
C GLU A 69 8.66 14.36 5.26
N ASN A 70 7.85 14.95 4.36
CA ASN A 70 6.40 15.01 4.47
C ASN A 70 5.77 14.39 3.22
N ILE A 71 5.26 13.17 3.34
CA ILE A 71 4.70 12.44 2.22
C ILE A 71 3.47 11.61 2.61
N ILE A 72 2.52 11.54 1.70
CA ILE A 72 1.35 10.66 1.76
C ILE A 72 1.39 9.72 0.56
N THR A 73 1.41 8.39 0.83
CA THR A 73 1.57 7.38 -0.21
C THR A 73 0.35 6.48 -0.37
N ASP A 74 -0.10 6.33 -1.62
CA ASP A 74 -1.03 5.28 -2.03
C ASP A 74 -0.24 3.99 -2.33
N ARG A 75 -0.30 3.03 -1.47
CA ARG A 75 0.51 1.83 -1.31
C ARG A 75 1.77 2.04 -0.47
N THR A 76 2.14 0.98 0.17
CA THR A 76 3.27 0.94 1.10
C THR A 76 4.17 -0.26 0.82
N VAL A 77 5.23 -0.38 1.58
CA VAL A 77 6.10 -1.57 1.57
C VAL A 77 5.34 -2.86 1.92
N ILE A 78 4.30 -2.78 2.77
CA ILE A 78 3.42 -3.94 3.08
C ILE A 78 2.73 -4.46 1.83
N ASP A 79 2.18 -3.56 1.00
CA ASP A 79 1.54 -3.97 -0.26
C ASP A 79 2.53 -4.69 -1.18
N VAL A 80 3.73 -4.13 -1.36
CA VAL A 80 4.78 -4.74 -2.20
C VAL A 80 5.16 -6.13 -1.68
N MET A 81 5.32 -6.30 -0.37
CA MET A 81 5.62 -7.60 0.24
C MET A 81 4.49 -8.60 0.03
N ALA A 82 3.21 -8.19 0.15
CA ALA A 82 2.07 -9.06 -0.05
C ALA A 82 1.99 -9.56 -1.49
N PHE A 83 2.15 -8.67 -2.46
CA PHE A 83 2.19 -9.06 -3.89
C PHE A 83 3.41 -9.95 -4.21
N THR A 84 4.55 -9.74 -3.57
CA THR A 84 5.74 -10.59 -3.72
C THR A 84 5.47 -12.00 -3.22
N ASN A 85 4.84 -12.15 -2.06
CA ASN A 85 4.56 -13.44 -1.44
C ASN A 85 3.54 -14.28 -2.23
N LEU A 86 2.65 -13.64 -3.00
CA LEU A 86 1.61 -14.32 -3.79
C LEU A 86 1.93 -14.42 -5.29
N ALA A 87 3.08 -13.92 -5.72
CA ALA A 87 3.53 -14.04 -7.10
C ALA A 87 3.96 -15.48 -7.42
N GLN A 88 3.40 -16.07 -8.48
CA GLN A 88 3.67 -17.48 -8.85
C GLN A 88 5.12 -17.74 -9.27
N SER A 89 5.80 -16.75 -9.82
CA SER A 89 7.18 -16.86 -10.29
C SER A 89 8.23 -16.72 -9.18
N ILE A 90 7.83 -16.32 -7.96
CA ILE A 90 8.74 -16.02 -6.86
C ILE A 90 8.71 -17.17 -5.86
N SER A 91 9.87 -17.82 -5.65
CA SER A 91 9.97 -18.89 -4.68
C SER A 91 9.82 -18.36 -3.23
N PHE A 92 9.42 -19.23 -2.32
CA PHE A 92 9.30 -18.88 -0.90
C PHE A 92 10.61 -18.33 -0.31
N THR A 93 11.75 -18.94 -0.66
CA THR A 93 13.07 -18.46 -0.20
C THR A 93 13.40 -17.07 -0.73
N THR A 94 13.14 -16.82 -2.03
CA THR A 94 13.31 -15.48 -2.63
C THR A 94 12.40 -14.44 -1.97
N GLY A 95 11.18 -14.82 -1.62
CA GLY A 95 10.26 -13.96 -0.86
C GLY A 95 10.79 -13.60 0.54
N ILE A 96 11.42 -14.54 1.23
CA ILE A 96 12.09 -14.27 2.52
C ILE A 96 13.24 -13.29 2.34
N ASP A 97 14.13 -13.51 1.36
CA ASP A 97 15.25 -12.61 1.09
C ASP A 97 14.76 -11.19 0.75
N PHE A 98 13.70 -11.09 -0.06
CA PHE A 98 13.05 -9.83 -0.35
C PHE A 98 12.51 -9.14 0.91
N ALA A 99 11.86 -9.89 1.79
CA ALA A 99 11.33 -9.37 3.05
C ALA A 99 12.43 -8.85 4.00
N VAL A 100 13.62 -9.46 3.99
CA VAL A 100 14.77 -8.99 4.77
C VAL A 100 15.17 -7.56 4.35
N ILE A 101 15.11 -7.26 3.06
CA ILE A 101 15.43 -5.95 2.52
C ILE A 101 14.27 -4.96 2.73
N ALA A 102 13.05 -5.40 2.50
CA ALA A 102 11.86 -4.56 2.52
C ALA A 102 11.41 -4.16 3.94
N ALA A 103 11.39 -5.09 4.88
CA ALA A 103 10.84 -4.88 6.21
C ALA A 103 11.51 -3.75 7.03
N PRO A 104 12.82 -3.47 6.92
CA PRO A 104 13.43 -2.33 7.58
C PRO A 104 12.82 -0.98 7.20
N LEU A 105 12.32 -0.82 5.97
CA LEU A 105 11.69 0.42 5.50
C LEU A 105 10.35 0.72 6.19
N LEU A 106 9.73 -0.27 6.82
CA LEU A 106 8.48 -0.06 7.56
C LEU A 106 8.63 0.87 8.77
N LYS A 107 9.84 1.02 9.30
CA LYS A 107 10.12 1.96 10.39
C LYS A 107 10.08 3.42 9.95
N GLU A 108 10.18 3.66 8.64
CA GLU A 108 10.18 5.02 8.09
C GLU A 108 8.78 5.65 8.11
N TYR A 109 7.71 4.83 8.22
CA TYR A 109 6.34 5.35 8.33
C TYR A 109 6.07 5.81 9.75
N ASP A 110 5.69 7.09 9.90
CA ASP A 110 5.12 7.61 11.14
C ASP A 110 3.72 7.04 11.36
N TYR A 111 2.91 7.00 10.28
CA TYR A 111 1.56 6.45 10.30
C TYR A 111 1.34 5.47 9.15
N LEU A 112 0.79 4.32 9.48
CA LEU A 112 0.38 3.32 8.52
C LEU A 112 -1.11 3.02 8.71
N PHE A 113 -1.91 3.30 7.68
CA PHE A 113 -3.34 3.06 7.66
C PHE A 113 -3.66 1.87 6.76
N TYR A 114 -4.32 0.86 7.32
CA TYR A 114 -4.87 -0.23 6.55
C TYR A 114 -6.33 0.08 6.19
N ILE A 115 -6.68 -0.07 4.91
CA ILE A 115 -8.04 0.14 4.42
C ILE A 115 -8.71 -1.22 4.19
N SER A 116 -9.77 -1.49 4.98
CA SER A 116 -10.57 -2.70 4.88
C SER A 116 -11.32 -2.76 3.54
N PRO A 117 -11.38 -3.93 2.88
CA PRO A 117 -12.17 -4.13 1.67
C PRO A 117 -13.66 -4.34 1.95
N GLU A 118 -14.09 -4.38 3.20
CA GLU A 118 -15.49 -4.67 3.56
C GLU A 118 -16.45 -3.64 2.95
N GLY A 119 -17.51 -4.15 2.30
CA GLY A 119 -18.54 -3.31 1.67
C GLY A 119 -18.11 -2.62 0.37
N ILE A 120 -16.93 -2.94 -0.18
CA ILE A 120 -16.40 -2.32 -1.40
C ILE A 120 -16.35 -3.32 -2.53
N GLU A 121 -17.07 -3.03 -3.62
CA GLU A 121 -17.01 -3.81 -4.85
C GLU A 121 -15.70 -3.59 -5.62
N VAL A 122 -15.30 -4.60 -6.42
CA VAL A 122 -14.11 -4.50 -7.26
C VAL A 122 -14.45 -3.72 -8.52
N GLU A 123 -13.74 -2.64 -8.77
CA GLU A 123 -13.81 -1.89 -10.04
C GLU A 123 -12.73 -2.39 -11.01
N ASP A 124 -13.15 -2.75 -12.22
CA ASP A 124 -12.25 -3.06 -13.32
C ASP A 124 -11.76 -1.76 -13.98
N ASN A 125 -10.49 -1.46 -13.84
CA ASN A 125 -9.83 -0.32 -14.51
C ASN A 125 -8.78 -0.77 -15.54
N GLY A 126 -8.83 -2.04 -15.99
CA GLY A 126 -7.93 -2.63 -16.95
C GLY A 126 -6.50 -2.92 -16.43
N VAL A 127 -6.23 -2.63 -15.17
CA VAL A 127 -4.96 -2.94 -14.48
C VAL A 127 -5.18 -3.88 -13.31
N ARG A 128 -6.30 -3.71 -12.62
CA ARG A 128 -6.68 -4.49 -11.45
C ARG A 128 -7.37 -5.77 -11.91
N THR A 129 -7.03 -6.86 -11.26
CA THR A 129 -7.79 -8.09 -11.45
C THR A 129 -9.18 -7.94 -10.81
N VAL A 130 -10.18 -8.46 -11.51
CA VAL A 130 -11.54 -8.65 -10.98
C VAL A 130 -11.67 -9.99 -10.24
N ASP A 131 -10.59 -10.77 -10.16
CA ASP A 131 -10.55 -12.02 -9.43
C ASP A 131 -10.73 -11.77 -7.93
N VAL A 132 -11.93 -12.08 -7.45
CA VAL A 132 -12.34 -11.87 -6.06
C VAL A 132 -11.51 -12.72 -5.10
N GLU A 133 -11.13 -13.93 -5.51
CA GLU A 133 -10.33 -14.83 -4.68
C GLU A 133 -8.90 -14.28 -4.51
N TYR A 134 -8.29 -13.81 -5.60
CA TYR A 134 -6.96 -13.21 -5.53
C TYR A 134 -6.96 -11.93 -4.68
N ARG A 135 -8.00 -11.10 -4.82
CA ARG A 135 -8.19 -9.91 -3.97
C ARG A 135 -8.24 -10.27 -2.49
N LYS A 136 -8.97 -11.34 -2.15
CA LYS A 136 -9.06 -11.86 -0.77
C LYS A 136 -7.71 -12.38 -0.27
N GLN A 137 -6.98 -13.14 -1.09
CA GLN A 137 -5.65 -13.64 -0.75
C GLN A 137 -4.67 -12.50 -0.47
N ILE A 138 -4.67 -11.44 -1.29
CA ILE A 138 -3.85 -10.25 -1.05
C ILE A 138 -4.24 -9.58 0.27
N ASP A 139 -5.53 -9.44 0.56
CA ASP A 139 -5.99 -8.83 1.80
C ASP A 139 -5.56 -9.63 3.03
N GLU A 140 -5.74 -10.94 3.00
CA GLU A 140 -5.31 -11.84 4.06
C GLU A 140 -3.78 -11.78 4.27
N GLU A 141 -3.01 -11.70 3.19
CA GLU A 141 -1.56 -11.60 3.27
C GLU A 141 -1.11 -10.24 3.84
N ILE A 142 -1.77 -9.14 3.45
CA ILE A 142 -1.55 -7.82 4.05
C ILE A 142 -1.80 -7.88 5.56
N LYS A 143 -2.92 -8.45 6.01
CA LYS A 143 -3.25 -8.62 7.44
C LYS A 143 -2.20 -9.42 8.19
N LYS A 144 -1.71 -10.52 7.62
CA LYS A 144 -0.61 -11.34 8.20
C LYS A 144 0.67 -10.53 8.35
N LEU A 145 1.05 -9.77 7.32
CA LEU A 145 2.24 -8.93 7.35
C LEU A 145 2.11 -7.79 8.36
N LEU A 146 0.95 -7.14 8.44
CA LEU A 146 0.67 -6.11 9.44
C LEU A 146 0.80 -6.66 10.86
N LEU A 147 0.25 -7.84 11.12
CA LEU A 147 0.38 -8.51 12.42
C LEU A 147 1.85 -8.85 12.73
N LYS A 148 2.59 -9.36 11.76
CA LYS A 148 4.01 -9.73 11.91
C LYS A 148 4.90 -8.52 12.19
N TYR A 149 4.63 -7.40 11.54
CA TYR A 149 5.45 -6.18 11.60
C TYR A 149 4.78 -5.02 12.36
N ARG A 150 3.75 -5.27 13.17
CA ARG A 150 2.92 -4.27 13.85
C ARG A 150 3.66 -3.22 14.69
N PHE A 151 4.90 -3.51 15.09
CA PHE A 151 5.75 -2.60 15.87
C PHE A 151 6.76 -1.82 15.01
N ARG A 152 6.69 -1.95 13.68
CA ARG A 152 7.64 -1.27 12.77
C ARG A 152 7.25 0.18 12.47
N PRO A 153 6.00 0.49 12.03
CA PRO A 153 5.55 1.87 11.94
C PRO A 153 5.33 2.44 13.34
N LEU A 154 5.47 3.75 13.46
CA LEU A 154 5.27 4.41 14.75
C LEU A 154 3.81 4.28 15.22
N HIS A 155 2.86 4.50 14.31
CA HIS A 155 1.43 4.35 14.57
C HIS A 155 0.73 3.52 13.48
N TYR A 156 -0.26 2.74 13.88
CA TYR A 156 -1.08 1.93 12.99
C TYR A 156 -2.56 2.10 13.32
N ALA A 157 -3.41 2.24 12.28
CA ALA A 157 -4.85 2.21 12.43
C ALA A 157 -5.55 1.60 11.20
N GLU A 158 -6.70 1.00 11.44
CA GLU A 158 -7.58 0.49 10.40
C GLU A 158 -8.62 1.54 10.01
N LEU A 159 -8.91 1.65 8.71
CA LEU A 159 -9.92 2.53 8.14
C LEU A 159 -11.02 1.71 7.45
N SER A 160 -12.26 2.09 7.70
CA SER A 160 -13.46 1.53 7.07
C SER A 160 -14.47 2.65 6.77
N GLY A 161 -15.57 2.32 6.10
CA GLY A 161 -16.61 3.29 5.81
C GLY A 161 -16.33 4.18 4.59
N THR A 162 -17.02 5.32 4.54
CA THR A 162 -16.92 6.32 3.46
C THR A 162 -15.58 7.05 3.46
N THR A 163 -15.29 7.79 2.40
CA THR A 163 -14.08 8.63 2.32
C THR A 163 -14.05 9.68 3.43
N GLU A 164 -15.19 10.29 3.74
CA GLU A 164 -15.35 11.30 4.78
C GLU A 164 -15.08 10.71 6.18
N GLU A 165 -15.65 9.55 6.49
CA GLU A 165 -15.42 8.84 7.76
C GLU A 165 -13.94 8.47 7.94
N ARG A 166 -13.29 8.02 6.85
CA ARG A 166 -11.85 7.71 6.85
C ARG A 166 -11.01 8.96 7.10
N ILE A 167 -11.34 10.09 6.48
CA ILE A 167 -10.65 11.37 6.68
C ILE A 167 -10.76 11.81 8.14
N GLU A 168 -11.94 11.77 8.72
CA GLU A 168 -12.16 12.11 10.13
C GLU A 168 -11.34 11.20 11.07
N LYS A 169 -11.31 9.89 10.78
CA LYS A 169 -10.49 8.95 11.55
C LYS A 169 -8.99 9.25 11.44
N ILE A 170 -8.50 9.59 10.24
CA ILE A 170 -7.10 9.96 10.00
C ILE A 170 -6.75 11.20 10.83
N LYS A 171 -7.60 12.25 10.77
CA LYS A 171 -7.39 13.47 11.56
C LYS A 171 -7.37 13.20 13.06
N GLN A 172 -8.27 12.37 13.55
CA GLN A 172 -8.28 11.95 14.96
C GLN A 172 -6.99 11.24 15.37
N VAL A 173 -6.46 10.37 14.51
CA VAL A 173 -5.24 9.60 14.83
C VAL A 173 -3.98 10.46 14.75
N ILE A 174 -3.93 11.43 13.84
CA ILE A 174 -2.72 12.22 13.59
C ILE A 174 -2.65 13.46 14.50
N PHE A 175 -3.78 14.10 14.76
CA PHE A 175 -3.83 15.42 15.41
C PHE A 175 -4.49 15.42 16.80
N SER A 176 -4.78 14.23 17.36
CA SER A 176 -5.34 14.11 18.73
C SER A 176 -4.29 14.21 19.84
#